data_1d581de27d4ba50c6206e40926e84453
#
_entry.id   1d581de27d4ba50c6206e40926e84453
#
_cell.length_a   1.000
_cell.length_b   1.000
_cell.length_c   1.000
_cell.angle_alpha   90.00
_cell.angle_beta   90.00
_cell.angle_gamma   90.00
#
_symmetry.space_group_name_H-M   'P 1'
#
loop_
_entity.id
_entity.type
_entity.pdbx_description
1 polymer ?
#
loop_
_entity_poly.entity_id
_entity_poly.type
_entity_poly.pdbx_seq_one_letter_code
_entity_poly.pdbx_strand_id
1 'polypeptide(L)'
;MTRLFKALLFSLLLALGVAGCGSVTVSAYQDQKPALDLRTYFNGTIDAWGMFQGRDGEVARRFKVVMDAKWTGDTGVLDEAFEWNDGTTSRRVWTLKRQPDGSYRGTADDVVGEAIGEVAGNAFHWRYVMALPVDGKVYHVDFDDWMFLMDDRVMLNRAAMSKWGVHLGDITLSFTKR
;
A
#
# COMPACT_ATOMS: atom_id res chain seq x y z
N MET A 1 44.99 15.68 -31.08
CA MET A 1 44.77 14.74 -29.96
C MET A 1 43.73 15.24 -28.91
N THR A 2 43.46 16.52 -28.77
CA THR A 2 42.55 17.07 -27.71
C THR A 2 41.06 16.95 -27.98
N ARG A 3 40.60 16.84 -29.22
CA ARG A 3 39.16 16.72 -29.56
C ARG A 3 38.61 15.30 -29.38
N LEU A 4 39.39 14.27 -29.67
CA LEU A 4 39.01 12.88 -29.45
C LEU A 4 38.92 12.56 -27.95
N PHE A 5 39.83 13.09 -27.14
CA PHE A 5 39.82 12.86 -25.68
C PHE A 5 38.61 13.49 -25.00
N LYS A 6 38.16 14.68 -25.46
CA LYS A 6 36.94 15.33 -24.95
C LYS A 6 35.68 14.58 -25.35
N ALA A 7 35.63 14.01 -26.55
CA ALA A 7 34.49 13.20 -26.99
C ALA A 7 34.39 11.88 -26.22
N LEU A 8 35.51 11.22 -25.89
CA LEU A 8 35.53 10.01 -25.08
C LEU A 8 35.10 10.28 -23.63
N LEU A 9 35.53 11.39 -23.04
CA LEU A 9 35.09 11.77 -21.67
C LEU A 9 33.61 12.10 -21.63
N PHE A 10 33.07 12.76 -22.66
CA PHE A 10 31.63 13.08 -22.70
C PHE A 10 30.77 11.83 -22.90
N SER A 11 31.22 10.84 -23.67
CA SER A 11 30.54 9.56 -23.85
C SER A 11 30.58 8.70 -22.59
N LEU A 12 31.67 8.76 -21.79
CA LEU A 12 31.81 8.03 -20.55
C LEU A 12 30.94 8.62 -19.43
N LEU A 13 30.73 9.93 -19.40
CA LEU A 13 29.84 10.62 -18.48
C LEU A 13 28.33 10.35 -18.77
N LEU A 14 27.98 10.13 -20.04
CA LEU A 14 26.61 9.78 -20.44
C LEU A 14 26.26 8.34 -20.09
N ALA A 15 27.24 7.44 -20.02
CA ALA A 15 27.04 6.02 -19.68
C ALA A 15 26.86 5.78 -18.19
N LEU A 16 27.25 6.71 -17.30
CA LEU A 16 27.11 6.60 -15.83
C LEU A 16 25.75 7.08 -15.31
N GLY A 17 24.87 7.63 -16.16
CA GLY A 17 23.59 8.23 -15.77
C GLY A 17 22.38 7.28 -15.77
N VAL A 18 22.54 5.99 -16.12
CA VAL A 18 21.44 5.01 -16.20
C VAL A 18 21.55 3.97 -15.06
N ALA A 19 21.92 4.41 -13.86
CA ALA A 19 21.56 3.64 -12.67
C ALA A 19 20.07 3.89 -12.43
N GLY A 20 19.21 3.14 -13.12
CA GLY A 20 17.77 3.21 -12.96
C GLY A 20 17.43 2.98 -11.49
N CYS A 21 16.66 3.89 -10.90
CA CYS A 21 15.95 3.62 -9.64
C CYS A 21 15.01 2.45 -9.91
N GLY A 22 15.47 1.22 -9.71
CA GLY A 22 14.64 0.05 -9.72
C GLY A 22 13.63 0.21 -8.59
N SER A 23 12.33 0.08 -8.88
CA SER A 23 11.31 0.01 -7.84
C SER A 23 11.59 -1.20 -6.95
N VAL A 24 11.51 -1.01 -5.63
CA VAL A 24 11.65 -2.11 -4.66
C VAL A 24 10.56 -3.14 -4.94
N THR A 25 10.95 -4.42 -4.99
CA THR A 25 10.01 -5.54 -5.09
C THR A 25 9.81 -6.17 -3.72
N VAL A 26 8.67 -6.81 -3.48
CA VAL A 26 8.38 -7.46 -2.19
C VAL A 26 9.42 -8.52 -1.82
N SER A 27 10.04 -9.18 -2.81
CA SER A 27 11.09 -10.18 -2.62
C SER A 27 12.34 -9.66 -1.87
N ALA A 28 12.57 -8.35 -1.87
CA ALA A 28 13.65 -7.73 -1.09
C ALA A 28 13.51 -7.97 0.43
N TYR A 29 12.31 -8.32 0.88
CA TYR A 29 11.97 -8.54 2.29
C TYR A 29 11.87 -10.03 2.67
N GLN A 30 12.19 -10.96 1.75
CA GLN A 30 11.93 -12.39 1.93
C GLN A 30 12.52 -12.97 3.23
N ASP A 31 13.68 -12.51 3.65
CA ASP A 31 14.37 -13.00 4.86
C ASP A 31 14.01 -12.20 6.13
N GLN A 32 13.19 -11.17 6.01
CA GLN A 32 12.80 -10.31 7.13
C GLN A 32 11.80 -11.02 8.06
N LYS A 33 11.91 -10.73 9.36
CA LYS A 33 11.10 -11.33 10.42
C LYS A 33 10.38 -10.22 11.22
N PRO A 34 9.23 -10.56 11.83
CA PRO A 34 8.51 -11.84 11.77
C PRO A 34 7.89 -12.08 10.39
N ALA A 35 7.78 -13.34 9.96
CA ALA A 35 7.14 -13.66 8.70
C ALA A 35 5.63 -13.36 8.77
N LEU A 36 5.13 -12.64 7.79
CA LEU A 36 3.72 -12.24 7.71
C LEU A 36 2.87 -13.36 7.09
N ASP A 37 1.85 -13.80 7.81
CA ASP A 37 0.70 -14.52 7.25
C ASP A 37 -0.55 -13.67 7.45
N LEU A 38 -1.16 -13.19 6.35
CA LEU A 38 -2.34 -12.32 6.40
C LEU A 38 -3.53 -12.99 7.10
N ARG A 39 -3.67 -14.31 7.00
CA ARG A 39 -4.76 -15.07 7.64
C ARG A 39 -4.59 -15.13 9.16
N THR A 40 -3.36 -15.06 9.62
CA THR A 40 -3.05 -15.00 11.06
C THR A 40 -3.17 -13.58 11.58
N TYR A 41 -2.59 -12.62 10.88
CA TYR A 41 -2.61 -11.22 11.34
C TYR A 41 -4.02 -10.62 11.25
N PHE A 42 -4.65 -10.65 10.08
CA PHE A 42 -6.01 -10.14 9.86
C PHE A 42 -7.07 -11.19 10.23
N ASN A 43 -7.07 -11.63 11.48
CA ASN A 43 -8.08 -12.52 12.04
C ASN A 43 -8.41 -12.09 13.47
N GLY A 44 -9.63 -11.67 13.71
CA GLY A 44 -10.10 -11.01 14.93
C GLY A 44 -10.22 -9.50 14.76
N THR A 45 -10.23 -8.75 15.88
CA THR A 45 -10.39 -7.30 15.87
C THR A 45 -9.04 -6.59 15.86
N ILE A 46 -8.92 -5.58 14.99
CA ILE A 46 -7.72 -4.78 14.79
C ILE A 46 -8.11 -3.30 14.87
N ASP A 47 -7.37 -2.54 15.65
CA ASP A 47 -7.47 -1.07 15.65
C ASP A 47 -6.42 -0.49 14.71
N ALA A 48 -6.79 0.57 13.98
CA ALA A 48 -5.82 1.32 13.19
C ALA A 48 -6.03 2.82 13.32
N TRP A 49 -4.93 3.55 13.19
CA TRP A 49 -4.90 5.02 13.13
C TRP A 49 -4.14 5.44 11.92
N GLY A 50 -4.72 6.36 11.17
CA GLY A 50 -4.13 6.80 9.91
C GLY A 50 -4.28 8.29 9.66
N MET A 51 -3.45 8.76 8.74
CA MET A 51 -3.52 10.11 8.21
C MET A 51 -3.26 10.10 6.70
N PHE A 52 -3.91 11.03 6.01
CA PHE A 52 -3.60 11.38 4.63
C PHE A 52 -2.81 12.68 4.61
N GLN A 53 -1.66 12.66 3.94
CA GLN A 53 -0.80 13.81 3.70
C GLN A 53 -0.84 14.17 2.21
N GLY A 54 -1.12 15.43 1.90
CA GLY A 54 -1.06 15.95 0.54
C GLY A 54 0.37 16.02 0.00
N ARG A 55 0.49 16.41 -1.27
CA ARG A 55 1.80 16.58 -1.96
C ARG A 55 2.72 17.61 -1.30
N ASP A 56 2.14 18.56 -0.60
CA ASP A 56 2.83 19.61 0.18
C ASP A 56 3.35 19.11 1.54
N GLY A 57 2.98 17.87 1.92
CA GLY A 57 3.31 17.27 3.20
C GLY A 57 2.35 17.63 4.33
N GLU A 58 1.34 18.47 4.07
CA GLU A 58 0.34 18.79 5.08
C GLU A 58 -0.61 17.61 5.35
N VAL A 59 -0.99 17.44 6.62
CA VAL A 59 -1.98 16.45 7.02
C VAL A 59 -3.38 16.97 6.71
N ALA A 60 -3.97 16.51 5.62
CA ALA A 60 -5.30 16.93 5.18
C ALA A 60 -6.43 16.23 5.95
N ARG A 61 -6.29 14.97 6.30
CA ARG A 61 -7.29 14.19 7.08
C ARG A 61 -6.61 13.17 7.99
N ARG A 62 -7.27 12.89 9.12
CA ARG A 62 -6.91 11.80 10.04
C ARG A 62 -8.12 10.92 10.26
N PHE A 63 -7.87 9.67 10.57
CA PHE A 63 -8.94 8.72 10.82
C PHE A 63 -8.50 7.61 11.78
N LYS A 64 -9.50 7.00 12.38
CA LYS A 64 -9.39 5.77 13.16
C LYS A 64 -10.21 4.70 12.46
N VAL A 65 -9.76 3.45 12.53
CA VAL A 65 -10.48 2.29 11.99
C VAL A 65 -10.59 1.24 13.09
N VAL A 66 -11.77 0.67 13.21
CA VAL A 66 -11.95 -0.62 13.87
C VAL A 66 -12.26 -1.62 12.76
N MET A 67 -11.42 -2.64 12.65
CA MET A 67 -11.54 -3.68 11.63
C MET A 67 -11.90 -5.00 12.31
N ASP A 68 -12.98 -5.62 11.89
CA ASP A 68 -13.31 -7.00 12.23
C ASP A 68 -13.00 -7.90 11.05
N ALA A 69 -12.02 -8.78 11.24
CA ALA A 69 -11.49 -9.61 10.18
C ALA A 69 -11.70 -11.09 10.47
N LYS A 70 -12.10 -11.85 9.44
CA LYS A 70 -12.34 -13.30 9.55
C LYS A 70 -11.93 -14.02 8.27
N TRP A 71 -11.25 -15.15 8.44
CA TRP A 71 -10.88 -16.05 7.35
C TRP A 71 -11.66 -17.36 7.39
N THR A 72 -12.03 -17.85 6.21
CA THR A 72 -12.60 -19.19 5.98
C THR A 72 -11.87 -19.80 4.83
N GLY A 73 -10.99 -20.75 5.12
CA GLY A 73 -10.06 -21.32 4.14
C GLY A 73 -9.12 -20.22 3.58
N ASP A 74 -9.13 -20.04 2.27
CA ASP A 74 -8.33 -19.03 1.57
C ASP A 74 -9.06 -17.71 1.33
N THR A 75 -10.26 -17.53 1.89
CA THR A 75 -11.04 -16.30 1.74
C THR A 75 -11.12 -15.56 3.07
N GLY A 76 -10.70 -14.30 3.08
CA GLY A 76 -10.79 -13.37 4.20
C GLY A 76 -11.79 -12.25 3.94
N VAL A 77 -12.55 -11.88 4.95
CA VAL A 77 -13.41 -10.69 4.95
C VAL A 77 -12.90 -9.75 6.02
N LEU A 78 -12.58 -8.52 5.64
CA LEU A 78 -12.12 -7.46 6.53
C LEU A 78 -13.15 -6.33 6.50
N ASP A 79 -13.86 -6.15 7.59
CA ASP A 79 -14.92 -5.16 7.77
C ASP A 79 -14.38 -3.95 8.52
N GLU A 80 -14.18 -2.85 7.82
CA GLU A 80 -13.51 -1.64 8.30
C GLU A 80 -14.53 -0.55 8.62
N ALA A 81 -14.67 -0.19 9.87
CA ALA A 81 -15.44 0.96 10.33
C ALA A 81 -14.52 2.16 10.57
N PHE A 82 -14.67 3.20 9.77
CA PHE A 82 -13.87 4.43 9.82
C PHE A 82 -14.57 5.51 10.64
N GLU A 83 -13.79 6.22 11.44
CA GLU A 83 -14.14 7.46 12.12
C GLU A 83 -13.15 8.55 11.70
N TRP A 84 -13.64 9.61 11.05
CA TRP A 84 -12.82 10.69 10.53
C TRP A 84 -12.71 11.83 11.53
N ASN A 85 -11.63 12.63 11.42
CA ASN A 85 -11.41 13.76 12.33
C ASN A 85 -12.44 14.90 12.21
N ASP A 86 -13.27 14.91 11.17
CA ASP A 86 -14.42 15.80 10.99
C ASP A 86 -15.71 15.25 11.61
N GLY A 87 -15.66 14.12 12.31
CA GLY A 87 -16.79 13.43 12.94
C GLY A 87 -17.64 12.58 11.98
N THR A 88 -17.31 12.56 10.69
CA THR A 88 -17.99 11.68 9.73
C THR A 88 -17.52 10.24 9.89
N THR A 89 -18.36 9.30 9.47
CA THR A 89 -18.05 7.86 9.48
C THR A 89 -18.20 7.27 8.08
N SER A 90 -17.47 6.21 7.83
CA SER A 90 -17.63 5.41 6.61
C SER A 90 -17.31 3.94 6.89
N ARG A 91 -17.65 3.07 5.97
CA ARG A 91 -17.37 1.64 6.07
C ARG A 91 -16.84 1.12 4.74
N ARG A 92 -15.87 0.22 4.81
CA ARG A 92 -15.39 -0.56 3.67
C ARG A 92 -15.31 -2.02 4.06
N VAL A 93 -15.69 -2.90 3.17
CA VAL A 93 -15.54 -4.33 3.36
C VAL A 93 -14.67 -4.89 2.24
N TRP A 94 -13.49 -5.36 2.61
CA TRP A 94 -12.64 -6.11 1.70
C TRP A 94 -13.00 -7.59 1.73
N THR A 95 -13.03 -8.19 0.55
CA THR A 95 -12.96 -9.64 0.39
C THR A 95 -11.63 -9.99 -0.25
N LEU A 96 -10.77 -10.67 0.50
CA LEU A 96 -9.46 -11.12 0.05
C LEU A 96 -9.50 -12.60 -0.28
N LYS A 97 -8.78 -13.02 -1.32
CA LYS A 97 -8.62 -14.42 -1.69
C LYS A 97 -7.15 -14.75 -1.92
N ARG A 98 -6.63 -15.68 -1.12
CA ARG A 98 -5.30 -16.23 -1.33
C ARG A 98 -5.30 -17.13 -2.57
N GLN A 99 -4.32 -16.95 -3.44
CA GLN A 99 -4.17 -17.71 -4.67
C GLN A 99 -3.25 -18.93 -4.46
N PRO A 100 -3.31 -19.93 -5.35
CA PRO A 100 -2.44 -21.12 -5.27
C PRO A 100 -0.93 -20.81 -5.31
N ASP A 101 -0.53 -19.70 -5.96
CA ASP A 101 0.84 -19.21 -6.03
C ASP A 101 1.28 -18.44 -4.79
N GLY A 102 0.39 -18.27 -3.81
CA GLY A 102 0.63 -17.52 -2.57
C GLY A 102 0.34 -16.03 -2.66
N SER A 103 0.02 -15.49 -3.84
CA SER A 103 -0.44 -14.12 -4.01
C SER A 103 -1.86 -13.93 -3.47
N TYR A 104 -2.32 -12.68 -3.44
CA TYR A 104 -3.66 -12.32 -2.97
C TYR A 104 -4.40 -11.51 -4.03
N ARG A 105 -5.69 -11.71 -4.11
CA ARG A 105 -6.64 -10.87 -4.83
C ARG A 105 -7.63 -10.28 -3.83
N GLY A 106 -8.10 -9.07 -4.08
CA GLY A 106 -9.11 -8.48 -3.22
C GLY A 106 -10.06 -7.57 -3.97
N THR A 107 -11.26 -7.48 -3.44
CA THR A 107 -12.32 -6.58 -3.94
C THR A 107 -12.93 -5.82 -2.78
N ALA A 108 -13.37 -4.59 -3.05
CA ALA A 108 -14.24 -3.79 -2.21
C ALA A 108 -15.13 -2.92 -3.11
N ASP A 109 -16.22 -2.36 -2.57
CA ASP A 109 -17.21 -1.62 -3.37
C ASP A 109 -16.63 -0.37 -4.04
N ASP A 110 -15.62 0.24 -3.44
CA ASP A 110 -14.91 1.41 -3.94
C ASP A 110 -13.61 1.09 -4.70
N VAL A 111 -13.33 -0.20 -4.97
CA VAL A 111 -12.17 -0.66 -5.73
C VAL A 111 -12.58 -1.02 -7.17
N VAL A 112 -11.85 -0.48 -8.12
CA VAL A 112 -12.07 -0.73 -9.55
C VAL A 112 -11.37 -2.02 -9.95
N GLY A 113 -12.14 -3.04 -10.29
CA GLY A 113 -11.61 -4.37 -10.61
C GLY A 113 -11.12 -5.11 -9.37
N GLU A 114 -9.93 -5.68 -9.45
CA GLU A 114 -9.31 -6.42 -8.35
C GLU A 114 -8.01 -5.77 -7.91
N ALA A 115 -7.80 -5.74 -6.61
CA ALA A 115 -6.51 -5.46 -6.01
C ALA A 115 -5.59 -6.69 -6.09
N ILE A 116 -4.30 -6.46 -6.21
CA ILE A 116 -3.27 -7.50 -6.35
C ILE A 116 -2.26 -7.35 -5.22
N GLY A 117 -1.97 -8.44 -4.51
CA GLY A 117 -1.03 -8.44 -3.40
C GLY A 117 -0.04 -9.59 -3.39
N GLU A 118 1.14 -9.29 -2.89
CA GLU A 118 2.25 -10.21 -2.75
C GLU A 118 2.85 -10.09 -1.36
N VAL A 119 3.21 -11.23 -0.76
CA VAL A 119 3.84 -11.31 0.57
C VAL A 119 5.23 -11.88 0.44
N ALA A 120 6.21 -11.25 1.11
CA ALA A 120 7.52 -11.84 1.32
C ALA A 120 8.10 -11.38 2.68
N GLY A 121 8.59 -12.33 3.47
CA GLY A 121 9.07 -12.06 4.82
C GLY A 121 8.03 -11.34 5.67
N ASN A 122 8.35 -10.17 6.18
CA ASN A 122 7.43 -9.35 6.98
C ASN A 122 6.62 -8.33 6.17
N ALA A 123 6.77 -8.29 4.84
CA ALA A 123 6.17 -7.28 3.98
C ALA A 123 4.99 -7.82 3.17
N PHE A 124 3.97 -6.98 2.98
CA PHE A 124 2.88 -7.16 2.04
C PHE A 124 2.80 -5.94 1.14
N HIS A 125 2.86 -6.16 -0.17
CA HIS A 125 2.72 -5.14 -1.18
C HIS A 125 1.36 -5.29 -1.86
N TRP A 126 0.51 -4.28 -1.77
CA TRP A 126 -0.87 -4.27 -2.22
C TRP A 126 -1.10 -3.15 -3.23
N ARG A 127 -1.60 -3.44 -4.40
CA ARG A 127 -1.84 -2.46 -5.47
C ARG A 127 -3.28 -2.52 -5.94
N TYR A 128 -3.92 -1.37 -6.03
CA TYR A 128 -5.32 -1.26 -6.45
C TYR A 128 -5.64 0.12 -7.00
N VAL A 129 -6.76 0.21 -7.70
CA VAL A 129 -7.35 1.48 -8.15
C VAL A 129 -8.62 1.72 -7.34
N MET A 130 -8.71 2.88 -6.72
CA MET A 130 -9.87 3.27 -5.91
C MET A 130 -10.70 4.33 -6.63
N ALA A 131 -12.02 4.17 -6.61
CA ALA A 131 -12.99 5.14 -7.10
C ALA A 131 -13.32 6.12 -5.98
N LEU A 132 -12.62 7.27 -5.93
CA LEU A 132 -12.79 8.28 -4.89
C LEU A 132 -13.80 9.35 -5.30
N PRO A 133 -14.89 9.55 -4.57
CA PRO A 133 -15.78 10.71 -4.76
C PRO A 133 -15.14 11.97 -4.18
N VAL A 134 -14.94 12.98 -5.04
CA VAL A 134 -14.44 14.31 -4.65
C VAL A 134 -15.28 15.35 -5.38
N ASP A 135 -15.91 16.25 -4.65
CA ASP A 135 -16.73 17.35 -5.17
C ASP A 135 -17.76 16.91 -6.24
N GLY A 136 -18.46 15.81 -5.98
CA GLY A 136 -19.50 15.26 -6.84
C GLY A 136 -18.99 14.55 -8.10
N LYS A 137 -17.67 14.37 -8.25
CA LYS A 137 -17.03 13.62 -9.33
C LYS A 137 -16.32 12.40 -8.75
N VAL A 138 -16.24 11.32 -9.55
CA VAL A 138 -15.48 10.12 -9.15
C VAL A 138 -14.13 10.13 -9.86
N TYR A 139 -13.08 10.02 -9.08
CA TYR A 139 -11.69 9.92 -9.56
C TYR A 139 -11.16 8.52 -9.31
N HIS A 140 -10.61 7.90 -10.35
CA HIS A 140 -9.85 6.67 -10.21
C HIS A 140 -8.41 7.03 -9.83
N VAL A 141 -7.98 6.57 -8.66
CA VAL A 141 -6.67 6.86 -8.07
C VAL A 141 -5.94 5.55 -7.84
N ASP A 142 -4.69 5.50 -8.30
CA ASP A 142 -3.81 4.35 -8.11
C ASP A 142 -3.22 4.38 -6.70
N PHE A 143 -3.24 3.23 -6.02
CA PHE A 143 -2.64 2.99 -4.71
C PHE A 143 -1.51 1.98 -4.83
N ASP A 144 -0.34 2.37 -4.35
CA ASP A 144 0.83 1.52 -4.14
C ASP A 144 1.05 1.44 -2.63
N ASP A 145 0.63 0.33 -2.04
CA ASP A 145 0.40 0.18 -0.61
C ASP A 145 1.34 -0.87 -0.03
N TRP A 146 2.17 -0.48 0.92
CA TRP A 146 3.13 -1.31 1.59
C TRP A 146 2.81 -1.45 3.06
N MET A 147 2.74 -2.70 3.54
CA MET A 147 2.54 -3.03 4.94
C MET A 147 3.72 -3.83 5.45
N PHE A 148 4.15 -3.53 6.67
CA PHE A 148 5.29 -4.18 7.31
C PHE A 148 4.91 -4.65 8.70
N LEU A 149 4.95 -5.96 8.92
CA LEU A 149 4.74 -6.54 10.24
C LEU A 149 5.96 -6.25 11.11
N MET A 150 5.77 -5.55 12.23
CA MET A 150 6.84 -5.15 13.13
C MET A 150 7.05 -6.17 14.25
N ASP A 151 5.95 -6.71 14.78
CA ASP A 151 5.89 -7.78 15.78
C ASP A 151 4.57 -8.56 15.59
N ASP A 152 4.16 -9.38 16.55
CA ASP A 152 2.93 -10.18 16.49
C ASP A 152 1.64 -9.35 16.52
N ARG A 153 1.72 -8.07 16.91
CA ARG A 153 0.58 -7.17 17.09
C ARG A 153 0.57 -5.94 16.21
N VAL A 154 1.74 -5.37 15.91
CA VAL A 154 1.88 -4.08 15.25
C VAL A 154 2.29 -4.25 13.79
N MET A 155 1.54 -3.61 12.90
CA MET A 155 1.88 -3.49 11.49
C MET A 155 1.86 -2.02 11.08
N LEU A 156 2.89 -1.58 10.37
CA LEU A 156 2.96 -0.25 9.79
C LEU A 156 2.61 -0.31 8.31
N ASN A 157 1.92 0.73 7.85
CA ASN A 157 1.48 0.84 6.47
C ASN A 157 1.81 2.22 5.90
N ARG A 158 2.23 2.23 4.65
CA ARG A 158 2.36 3.43 3.84
C ARG A 158 1.84 3.16 2.44
N ALA A 159 0.86 3.92 2.00
CA ALA A 159 0.31 3.88 0.65
C ALA A 159 0.59 5.18 -0.09
N ALA A 160 1.26 5.10 -1.23
CA ALA A 160 1.39 6.21 -2.16
C ALA A 160 0.16 6.27 -3.07
N MET A 161 -0.42 7.47 -3.21
CA MET A 161 -1.55 7.74 -4.08
C MET A 161 -1.07 8.46 -5.33
N SER A 162 -1.49 7.99 -6.50
CA SER A 162 -1.14 8.65 -7.77
C SER A 162 -2.29 8.60 -8.76
N LYS A 163 -2.23 9.51 -9.75
CA LYS A 163 -3.14 9.52 -10.90
C LYS A 163 -2.36 9.92 -12.14
N TRP A 164 -2.46 9.10 -13.19
CA TRP A 164 -1.71 9.31 -14.44
C TRP A 164 -0.19 9.46 -14.21
N GLY A 165 0.36 8.73 -13.21
CA GLY A 165 1.77 8.83 -12.84
C GLY A 165 2.15 10.07 -12.02
N VAL A 166 1.19 10.95 -11.69
CA VAL A 166 1.43 12.10 -10.82
C VAL A 166 1.11 11.72 -9.38
N HIS A 167 2.07 11.86 -8.49
CA HIS A 167 1.89 11.65 -7.04
C HIS A 167 0.91 12.69 -6.46
N LEU A 168 -0.08 12.21 -5.71
CA LEU A 168 -1.13 13.04 -5.10
C LEU A 168 -0.93 13.23 -3.59
N GLY A 169 -0.33 12.26 -2.93
CA GLY A 169 -0.10 12.24 -1.49
C GLY A 169 0.11 10.83 -0.98
N ASP A 170 0.27 10.72 0.32
CA ASP A 170 0.54 9.47 1.02
C ASP A 170 -0.48 9.23 2.13
N ILE A 171 -0.79 7.96 2.36
CA ILE A 171 -1.49 7.51 3.55
C ILE A 171 -0.50 6.74 4.43
N THR A 172 -0.47 7.06 5.70
CA THR A 172 0.28 6.32 6.72
C THR A 172 -0.69 5.77 7.75
N LEU A 173 -0.61 4.47 8.03
CA LEU A 173 -1.39 3.81 9.08
C LEU A 173 -0.49 3.03 10.03
N SER A 174 -0.98 2.89 11.27
CA SER A 174 -0.49 1.91 12.23
C SER A 174 -1.66 1.01 12.61
N PHE A 175 -1.52 -0.29 12.41
CA PHE A 175 -2.46 -1.30 12.86
C PHE A 175 -1.98 -1.93 14.16
N THR A 176 -2.92 -2.22 15.06
CA THR A 176 -2.65 -2.93 16.31
C THR A 176 -3.71 -4.00 16.52
N LYS A 177 -3.28 -5.25 16.51
CA LYS A 177 -4.13 -6.40 16.80
C LYS A 177 -4.49 -6.43 18.28
N ARG A 178 -5.79 -6.60 18.60
CA ARG A 178 -6.27 -6.72 19.98
C ARG A 178 -5.91 -8.06 20.62
#